data_96f1d7d7479568b1ca11afdbe064221a
#
_entry.id   96f1d7d7479568b1ca11afdbe064221a
#
_cell.length_a   1.000
_cell.length_b   1.000
_cell.length_c   1.000
_cell.angle_alpha   90.00
_cell.angle_beta   90.00
_cell.angle_gamma   90.00
#
_symmetry.space_group_name_H-M   'P 1'
#
loop_
_entity.id
_entity.type
_entity.pdbx_description
1 polymer ?
#
loop_
_entity_poly.entity_id
_entity_poly.type
_entity_poly.pdbx_seq_one_letter_code
_entity_poly.pdbx_strand_id
1 'polypeptide(L)'
;MCIRDRKETMRAEVLGGLGGFSGAFSLAKIKEMEEPVLLSGTDGCGTKVKLAMVMDKHDTIGIDAVAMCVNDIACAGGEPLFFLDYIACGKNYPEKIAAIVKGVAEGCKQSDAALIGGETAEHPGLMPEDEYDLAGFAVGVCDKKDMITGENLAAGDVLIGMASTGVHSNGFSLVRKVFD
;
A
#
# COMPACT_ATOMS: atom_id res chain seq x y z
N MET A 1 7.04 -11.32 11.09
CA MET A 1 6.12 -10.16 10.97
C MET A 1 6.46 -9.15 12.05
N CYS A 2 6.73 -7.89 11.69
CA CYS A 2 7.15 -6.87 12.65
C CYS A 2 5.91 -6.31 13.40
N ILE A 3 5.60 -6.92 14.54
CA ILE A 3 4.42 -6.57 15.37
C ILE A 3 4.51 -5.12 15.89
N ARG A 4 5.74 -4.63 16.14
CA ARG A 4 5.97 -3.29 16.69
C ARG A 4 5.49 -2.20 15.72
N ASP A 5 5.92 -2.27 14.46
CA ASP A 5 5.62 -1.23 13.49
C ASP A 5 4.14 -1.22 13.11
N ARG A 6 3.49 -2.39 13.05
CA ARG A 6 2.03 -2.50 12.86
C ARG A 6 1.23 -1.82 13.98
N LYS A 7 1.70 -1.89 15.23
CA LYS A 7 1.02 -1.23 16.34
C LYS A 7 0.94 0.28 16.18
N GLU A 8 1.88 0.88 15.48
CA GLU A 8 1.90 2.33 15.23
C GLU A 8 0.84 2.78 14.22
N THR A 9 0.26 1.86 13.45
CA THR A 9 -0.79 2.13 12.45
C THR A 9 -2.20 1.85 12.97
N MET A 10 -2.35 1.42 14.24
CA MET A 10 -3.64 0.99 14.78
C MET A 10 -4.60 2.15 14.92
N ARG A 11 -5.78 1.99 14.35
CA ARG A 11 -6.92 2.90 14.49
C ARG A 11 -7.91 2.34 15.51
N ALA A 12 -8.78 3.19 16.06
CA ALA A 12 -9.79 2.80 17.03
C ALA A 12 -10.79 1.76 16.47
N GLU A 13 -10.97 1.75 15.17
CA GLU A 13 -11.86 0.84 14.44
C GLU A 13 -11.29 -0.57 14.29
N VAL A 14 -9.98 -0.78 14.49
CA VAL A 14 -9.37 -2.12 14.38
C VAL A 14 -9.84 -2.98 15.55
N LEU A 15 -10.48 -4.11 15.23
CA LEU A 15 -10.97 -5.06 16.22
C LEU A 15 -10.02 -6.25 16.34
N GLY A 16 -9.71 -6.63 17.57
CA GLY A 16 -8.81 -7.72 17.88
C GLY A 16 -7.33 -7.32 17.87
N GLY A 17 -6.48 -8.22 18.35
CA GLY A 17 -5.03 -8.03 18.40
C GLY A 17 -4.32 -8.53 17.16
N LEU A 18 -3.04 -8.12 17.01
CA LEU A 18 -2.14 -8.69 16.02
C LEU A 18 -1.89 -10.18 16.32
N GLY A 19 -2.06 -11.04 15.31
CA GLY A 19 -1.84 -12.50 15.43
C GLY A 19 -3.10 -13.36 15.24
N GLY A 20 -4.25 -12.74 14.96
CA GLY A 20 -5.44 -13.47 14.49
C GLY A 20 -5.31 -13.88 13.03
N PHE A 21 -6.16 -14.83 12.59
CA PHE A 21 -6.18 -15.31 11.20
C PHE A 21 -6.75 -14.28 10.21
N SER A 22 -7.53 -13.31 10.70
CA SER A 22 -8.09 -12.24 9.88
C SER A 22 -7.92 -10.89 10.56
N GLY A 23 -7.70 -9.85 9.76
CA GLY A 23 -7.89 -8.48 10.21
C GLY A 23 -9.38 -8.14 10.29
N ALA A 24 -9.80 -7.52 11.38
CA ALA A 24 -11.17 -7.06 11.55
C ALA A 24 -11.21 -5.56 11.78
N PHE A 25 -12.11 -4.88 11.06
CA PHE A 25 -12.27 -3.43 11.09
C PHE A 25 -13.73 -3.07 11.32
N SER A 26 -14.00 -2.20 12.31
CA SER A 26 -15.36 -1.77 12.64
C SER A 26 -15.87 -0.73 11.65
N LEU A 27 -17.02 -0.96 11.10
CA LEU A 27 -17.72 -0.03 10.22
C LEU A 27 -18.65 0.93 10.97
N ALA A 28 -18.48 1.10 12.29
CA ALA A 28 -19.39 1.90 13.12
C ALA A 28 -19.48 3.37 12.66
N LYS A 29 -18.38 3.96 12.21
CA LYS A 29 -18.34 5.33 11.67
C LYS A 29 -19.02 5.48 10.32
N ILE A 30 -19.09 4.40 9.54
CA ILE A 30 -19.71 4.40 8.20
C ILE A 30 -21.22 4.55 8.26
N LYS A 31 -21.84 4.31 9.43
CA LYS A 31 -23.28 4.47 9.64
C LYS A 31 -23.79 5.91 9.42
N GLU A 32 -22.92 6.89 9.41
CA GLU A 32 -23.26 8.29 9.14
C GLU A 32 -23.37 8.59 7.64
N MET A 33 -22.88 7.69 6.77
CA MET A 33 -23.00 7.79 5.32
C MET A 33 -24.39 7.37 4.87
N GLU A 34 -24.93 8.03 3.85
CA GLU A 34 -26.24 7.75 3.29
C GLU A 34 -26.24 6.43 2.49
N GLU A 35 -25.26 6.26 1.63
CA GLU A 35 -25.05 5.04 0.82
C GLU A 35 -23.55 4.70 0.78
N PRO A 36 -23.00 4.04 1.83
CA PRO A 36 -21.56 3.74 1.88
C PRO A 36 -21.14 2.74 0.81
N VAL A 37 -20.05 3.07 0.11
CA VAL A 37 -19.45 2.24 -0.95
C VAL A 37 -18.04 1.89 -0.53
N LEU A 38 -17.67 0.60 -0.59
CA LEU A 38 -16.30 0.15 -0.41
C LEU A 38 -15.54 0.30 -1.73
N LEU A 39 -14.35 0.87 -1.62
CA LEU A 39 -13.37 0.98 -2.69
C LEU A 39 -12.17 0.08 -2.35
N SER A 40 -11.50 -0.46 -3.35
CA SER A 40 -10.31 -1.28 -3.13
C SER A 40 -9.27 -1.03 -4.22
N GLY A 41 -8.01 -1.03 -3.82
CA GLY A 41 -6.87 -0.98 -4.71
C GLY A 41 -5.89 -2.10 -4.37
N THR A 42 -5.34 -2.75 -5.38
CA THR A 42 -4.26 -3.73 -5.22
C THR A 42 -3.20 -3.47 -6.27
N ASP A 43 -1.95 -3.44 -5.85
CA ASP A 43 -0.81 -3.21 -6.76
C ASP A 43 0.45 -3.86 -6.19
N GLY A 44 1.43 -4.10 -7.08
CA GLY A 44 2.77 -4.54 -6.72
C GLY A 44 3.81 -3.48 -7.06
N CYS A 45 4.93 -3.46 -6.33
CA CYS A 45 6.01 -2.51 -6.59
C CYS A 45 6.66 -2.68 -7.98
N GLY A 46 6.43 -3.81 -8.64
CA GLY A 46 6.95 -4.10 -9.96
C GLY A 46 8.47 -4.01 -10.03
N THR A 47 9.00 -3.62 -11.17
CA THR A 47 10.46 -3.60 -11.40
C THR A 47 11.22 -2.56 -10.57
N LYS A 48 10.53 -1.64 -9.90
CA LYS A 48 11.13 -0.69 -8.95
C LYS A 48 11.76 -1.39 -7.74
N VAL A 49 11.22 -2.53 -7.32
CA VAL A 49 11.75 -3.31 -6.20
C VAL A 49 13.23 -3.69 -6.39
N LYS A 50 13.70 -3.82 -7.65
CA LYS A 50 15.09 -4.11 -7.95
C LYS A 50 16.05 -3.01 -7.46
N LEU A 51 15.61 -1.76 -7.39
CA LEU A 51 16.43 -0.67 -6.83
C LEU A 51 16.68 -0.87 -5.33
N ALA A 52 15.66 -1.29 -4.59
CA ALA A 52 15.80 -1.59 -3.16
C ALA A 52 16.83 -2.72 -2.94
N MET A 53 16.85 -3.73 -3.81
CA MET A 53 17.82 -4.83 -3.75
C MET A 53 19.23 -4.37 -4.09
N VAL A 54 19.42 -3.61 -5.19
CA VAL A 54 20.73 -3.12 -5.63
C VAL A 54 21.36 -2.16 -4.61
N MET A 55 20.54 -1.32 -3.99
CA MET A 55 20.97 -0.34 -3.00
C MET A 55 21.06 -0.94 -1.58
N ASP A 56 20.61 -2.17 -1.37
CA ASP A 56 20.42 -2.80 -0.05
C ASP A 56 19.64 -1.88 0.92
N LYS A 57 18.63 -1.20 0.38
CA LYS A 57 17.78 -0.24 1.12
C LYS A 57 16.32 -0.63 0.99
N HIS A 58 15.76 -1.20 2.06
CA HIS A 58 14.46 -1.86 2.04
C HIS A 58 13.37 -1.11 2.83
N ASP A 59 13.72 -0.09 3.59
CA ASP A 59 12.80 0.62 4.49
C ASP A 59 11.94 1.70 3.81
N THR A 60 12.12 1.92 2.50
CA THR A 60 11.34 2.90 1.73
C THR A 60 10.39 2.26 0.72
N ILE A 61 10.70 1.08 0.19
CA ILE A 61 9.88 0.42 -0.83
C ILE A 61 8.47 0.09 -0.34
N GLY A 62 8.29 -0.12 0.96
CA GLY A 62 6.98 -0.32 1.57
C GLY A 62 6.08 0.90 1.52
N ILE A 63 6.65 2.11 1.56
CA ILE A 63 5.89 3.37 1.37
C ILE A 63 5.31 3.40 -0.04
N ASP A 64 6.09 3.03 -1.04
CA ASP A 64 5.63 2.94 -2.43
C ASP A 64 4.49 1.93 -2.59
N ALA A 65 4.60 0.74 -1.98
CA ALA A 65 3.57 -0.29 -2.05
C ALA A 65 2.22 0.21 -1.51
N VAL A 66 2.25 0.92 -0.38
CA VAL A 66 1.04 1.51 0.20
C VAL A 66 0.50 2.63 -0.71
N ALA A 67 1.36 3.55 -1.14
CA ALA A 67 0.95 4.68 -1.97
C ALA A 67 0.28 4.24 -3.27
N MET A 68 0.79 3.22 -3.94
CA MET A 68 0.22 2.71 -5.20
C MET A 68 -1.22 2.22 -5.01
N CYS A 69 -1.53 1.57 -3.89
CA CYS A 69 -2.87 1.06 -3.60
C CYS A 69 -3.83 2.16 -3.08
N VAL A 70 -3.36 3.02 -2.15
CA VAL A 70 -4.24 4.02 -1.53
C VAL A 70 -4.53 5.20 -2.45
N ASN A 71 -3.64 5.51 -3.40
CA ASN A 71 -3.88 6.55 -4.39
C ASN A 71 -5.05 6.20 -5.32
N ASP A 72 -5.26 4.93 -5.66
CA ASP A 72 -6.43 4.48 -6.44
C ASP A 72 -7.73 4.76 -5.67
N ILE A 73 -7.73 4.52 -4.37
CA ILE A 73 -8.86 4.81 -3.49
C ILE A 73 -9.11 6.33 -3.43
N ALA A 74 -8.05 7.11 -3.22
CA ALA A 74 -8.13 8.57 -3.14
C ALA A 74 -8.62 9.20 -4.46
N CYS A 75 -8.14 8.71 -5.61
CA CYS A 75 -8.58 9.17 -6.92
C CYS A 75 -10.07 8.87 -7.19
N ALA A 76 -10.62 7.84 -6.57
CA ALA A 76 -12.05 7.52 -6.64
C ALA A 76 -12.91 8.27 -5.59
N GLY A 77 -12.31 9.17 -4.79
CA GLY A 77 -12.99 9.95 -3.76
C GLY A 77 -13.12 9.24 -2.41
N GLY A 78 -12.36 8.16 -2.19
CA GLY A 78 -12.44 7.37 -0.97
C GLY A 78 -11.40 7.72 0.09
N GLU A 79 -11.75 7.44 1.34
CA GLU A 79 -10.85 7.43 2.49
C GLU A 79 -10.29 6.02 2.69
N PRO A 80 -8.96 5.82 2.75
CA PRO A 80 -8.38 4.53 3.10
C PRO A 80 -8.75 4.11 4.51
N LEU A 81 -9.11 2.85 4.71
CA LEU A 81 -9.45 2.27 6.01
C LEU A 81 -8.33 1.37 6.53
N PHE A 82 -7.94 0.40 5.72
CA PHE A 82 -6.91 -0.56 6.10
C PHE A 82 -6.14 -1.10 4.91
N PHE A 83 -5.00 -1.69 5.23
CA PHE A 83 -4.05 -2.24 4.28
C PHE A 83 -3.62 -3.65 4.69
N LEU A 84 -3.33 -4.48 3.69
CA LEU A 84 -2.72 -5.81 3.81
C LEU A 84 -1.51 -5.87 2.88
N ASP A 85 -0.38 -6.35 3.39
CA ASP A 85 0.84 -6.57 2.60
C ASP A 85 1.00 -8.05 2.21
N TYR A 86 1.58 -8.31 1.06
CA TYR A 86 2.07 -9.62 0.66
C TYR A 86 3.53 -9.52 0.24
N ILE A 87 4.40 -10.24 0.94
CA ILE A 87 5.82 -10.31 0.65
C ILE A 87 6.15 -11.75 0.21
N ALA A 88 6.48 -11.93 -1.07
CA ALA A 88 7.06 -13.15 -1.58
C ALA A 88 8.58 -13.04 -1.55
N CYS A 89 9.30 -14.00 -1.01
CA CYS A 89 10.76 -13.96 -0.95
C CYS A 89 11.37 -15.33 -1.24
N GLY A 90 12.57 -15.34 -1.82
CA GLY A 90 13.32 -16.59 -2.02
C GLY A 90 13.74 -17.20 -0.69
N LYS A 91 14.15 -16.34 0.27
CA LYS A 91 14.49 -16.71 1.63
C LYS A 91 14.11 -15.59 2.60
N ASN A 92 13.58 -15.99 3.74
CA ASN A 92 13.21 -15.06 4.79
C ASN A 92 14.46 -14.62 5.57
N TYR A 93 14.92 -13.40 5.28
CA TYR A 93 15.91 -12.69 6.09
C TYR A 93 15.18 -11.73 7.03
N PRO A 94 15.09 -12.03 8.34
CA PRO A 94 14.21 -11.30 9.26
C PRO A 94 14.43 -9.79 9.28
N GLU A 95 15.69 -9.34 9.21
CA GLU A 95 16.04 -7.91 9.22
C GLU A 95 15.56 -7.20 7.95
N LYS A 96 15.71 -7.86 6.79
CA LYS A 96 15.23 -7.34 5.49
C LYS A 96 13.70 -7.23 5.49
N ILE A 97 13.01 -8.30 5.89
CA ILE A 97 11.54 -8.30 6.00
C ILE A 97 11.06 -7.24 6.98
N ALA A 98 11.73 -7.10 8.13
CA ALA A 98 11.38 -6.06 9.10
C ALA A 98 11.54 -4.65 8.52
N ALA A 99 12.58 -4.39 7.73
CA ALA A 99 12.78 -3.10 7.06
C ALA A 99 11.66 -2.82 6.03
N ILE A 100 11.27 -3.82 5.23
CA ILE A 100 10.15 -3.69 4.29
C ILE A 100 8.85 -3.36 5.03
N VAL A 101 8.50 -4.12 6.06
CA VAL A 101 7.27 -3.92 6.85
C VAL A 101 7.29 -2.56 7.58
N LYS A 102 8.46 -2.08 8.02
CA LYS A 102 8.60 -0.72 8.56
C LYS A 102 8.20 0.35 7.53
N GLY A 103 8.63 0.19 6.28
CA GLY A 103 8.22 1.08 5.19
C GLY A 103 6.71 1.00 4.92
N VAL A 104 6.13 -0.20 4.91
CA VAL A 104 4.67 -0.38 4.79
C VAL A 104 3.92 0.33 5.92
N ALA A 105 4.36 0.15 7.17
CA ALA A 105 3.76 0.81 8.31
C ALA A 105 3.86 2.34 8.21
N GLU A 106 4.99 2.87 7.73
CA GLU A 106 5.15 4.31 7.51
C GLU A 106 4.18 4.82 6.44
N GLY A 107 4.04 4.12 5.31
CA GLY A 107 3.06 4.47 4.27
C GLY A 107 1.62 4.43 4.79
N CYS A 108 1.28 3.44 5.62
CA CYS A 108 -0.02 3.34 6.28
C CYS A 108 -0.29 4.53 7.22
N LYS A 109 0.71 4.96 7.99
CA LYS A 109 0.60 6.16 8.84
C LYS A 109 0.36 7.42 8.03
N GLN A 110 1.07 7.59 6.92
CA GLN A 110 0.92 8.76 6.05
C GLN A 110 -0.45 8.84 5.37
N SER A 111 -1.08 7.69 5.12
CA SER A 111 -2.40 7.58 4.50
C SER A 111 -3.55 7.39 5.48
N ASP A 112 -3.28 7.41 6.79
CA ASP A 112 -4.22 7.08 7.88
C ASP A 112 -4.91 5.72 7.70
N ALA A 113 -4.24 4.76 7.06
CA ALA A 113 -4.69 3.39 6.91
C ALA A 113 -4.14 2.50 8.03
N ALA A 114 -4.92 1.55 8.51
CA ALA A 114 -4.45 0.57 9.48
C ALA A 114 -3.83 -0.66 8.79
N LEU A 115 -2.59 -1.00 9.11
CA LEU A 115 -1.97 -2.26 8.66
C LEU A 115 -2.49 -3.41 9.52
N ILE A 116 -3.60 -4.03 9.11
CA ILE A 116 -4.33 -5.01 9.94
C ILE A 116 -3.93 -6.46 9.71
N GLY A 117 -3.20 -6.75 8.65
CA GLY A 117 -2.80 -8.11 8.28
C GLY A 117 -1.73 -8.11 7.20
N GLY A 118 -1.46 -9.29 6.68
CA GLY A 118 -0.54 -9.54 5.57
C GLY A 118 0.10 -10.91 5.65
N GLU A 119 0.88 -11.24 4.63
CA GLU A 119 1.54 -12.53 4.47
C GLU A 119 3.01 -12.35 4.09
N THR A 120 3.85 -13.23 4.60
CA THR A 120 5.24 -13.38 4.14
C THR A 120 5.45 -14.85 3.76
N ALA A 121 5.70 -15.10 2.49
CA ALA A 121 5.84 -16.43 1.93
C ALA A 121 7.25 -16.66 1.36
N GLU A 122 7.91 -17.73 1.80
CA GLU A 122 9.14 -18.20 1.17
C GLU A 122 8.83 -19.07 -0.04
N HIS A 123 9.59 -18.85 -1.12
CA HIS A 123 9.49 -19.58 -2.38
C HIS A 123 10.84 -20.21 -2.77
N PRO A 124 11.35 -21.16 -1.99
CA PRO A 124 12.64 -21.78 -2.25
C PRO A 124 12.61 -22.52 -3.60
N GLY A 125 13.62 -22.30 -4.44
CA GLY A 125 13.70 -22.89 -5.77
C GLY A 125 12.82 -22.24 -6.85
N LEU A 126 11.88 -21.39 -6.48
CA LEU A 126 11.09 -20.60 -7.41
C LEU A 126 11.68 -19.19 -7.58
N MET A 127 12.25 -18.65 -6.53
CA MET A 127 12.79 -17.31 -6.47
C MET A 127 14.22 -17.33 -5.93
N PRO A 128 15.17 -16.53 -6.45
CA PRO A 128 16.50 -16.40 -5.86
C PRO A 128 16.45 -16.03 -4.38
N GLU A 129 17.39 -16.55 -3.58
CA GLU A 129 17.36 -16.36 -2.11
C GLU A 129 17.40 -14.89 -1.67
N ASP A 130 18.06 -14.03 -2.42
CA ASP A 130 18.24 -12.60 -2.11
C ASP A 130 17.14 -11.71 -2.69
N GLU A 131 16.25 -12.26 -3.52
CA GLU A 131 15.15 -11.53 -4.16
C GLU A 131 13.83 -11.64 -3.40
N TYR A 132 12.98 -10.67 -3.60
CA TYR A 132 11.62 -10.63 -3.11
C TYR A 132 10.72 -9.82 -4.04
N ASP A 133 9.42 -10.00 -3.89
CA ASP A 133 8.39 -9.15 -4.46
C ASP A 133 7.48 -8.62 -3.34
N LEU A 134 6.92 -7.44 -3.54
CA LEU A 134 6.08 -6.76 -2.58
C LEU A 134 4.84 -6.24 -3.27
N ALA A 135 3.69 -6.67 -2.79
CA ALA A 135 2.39 -6.22 -3.22
C ALA A 135 1.53 -5.79 -2.03
N GLY A 136 0.51 -5.03 -2.30
CA GLY A 136 -0.44 -4.56 -1.30
C GLY A 136 -1.87 -4.66 -1.75
N PHE A 137 -2.76 -4.61 -0.77
CA PHE A 137 -4.19 -4.50 -0.95
C PHE A 137 -4.76 -3.51 0.07
N ALA A 138 -5.41 -2.47 -0.42
CA ALA A 138 -6.05 -1.46 0.39
C ALA A 138 -7.57 -1.52 0.24
N VAL A 139 -8.27 -1.22 1.31
CA VAL A 139 -9.71 -0.99 1.31
C VAL A 139 -9.99 0.38 1.87
N GLY A 140 -10.86 1.11 1.19
CA GLY A 140 -11.37 2.41 1.59
C GLY A 140 -12.88 2.49 1.47
N VAL A 141 -13.42 3.63 1.82
CA VAL A 141 -14.86 3.91 1.79
C VAL A 141 -15.13 5.33 1.34
N CYS A 142 -16.25 5.54 0.67
CA CYS A 142 -16.84 6.86 0.47
C CYS A 142 -18.37 6.76 0.52
N ASP A 143 -19.04 7.88 0.66
CA ASP A 143 -20.46 7.94 0.34
C ASP A 143 -20.63 7.93 -1.19
N LYS A 144 -21.60 7.21 -1.72
CA LYS A 144 -21.81 7.06 -3.16
C LYS A 144 -21.91 8.40 -3.90
N LYS A 145 -22.52 9.40 -3.27
CA LYS A 145 -22.66 10.75 -3.81
C LYS A 145 -21.31 11.49 -3.97
N ASP A 146 -20.28 11.07 -3.21
CA ASP A 146 -18.96 11.69 -3.18
C ASP A 146 -17.96 10.94 -4.09
N MET A 147 -18.39 9.86 -4.76
CA MET A 147 -17.54 9.12 -5.70
C MET A 147 -17.11 10.01 -6.87
N ILE A 148 -15.80 9.96 -7.16
CA ILE A 148 -15.22 10.65 -8.32
C ILE A 148 -15.19 9.68 -9.49
N THR A 149 -16.14 9.82 -10.42
CA THR A 149 -16.28 8.93 -11.61
C THR A 149 -15.80 9.60 -12.91
N GLY A 150 -15.59 10.92 -12.89
CA GLY A 150 -15.29 11.69 -14.11
C GLY A 150 -16.53 12.07 -14.95
N GLU A 151 -17.73 11.60 -14.59
CA GLU A 151 -18.96 11.89 -15.36
C GLU A 151 -19.34 13.37 -15.35
N ASN A 152 -18.90 14.12 -14.34
CA ASN A 152 -19.20 15.54 -14.19
C ASN A 152 -18.14 16.45 -14.85
N LEU A 153 -17.10 15.89 -15.48
CA LEU A 153 -16.07 16.68 -16.15
C LEU A 153 -16.64 17.44 -17.35
N ALA A 154 -16.34 18.73 -17.42
CA ALA A 154 -16.88 19.61 -18.43
C ALA A 154 -15.82 20.55 -19.02
N ALA A 155 -16.10 21.08 -20.21
CA ALA A 155 -15.25 22.11 -20.80
C ALA A 155 -15.27 23.38 -19.92
N GLY A 156 -14.11 23.82 -19.51
CA GLY A 156 -13.94 24.96 -18.60
C GLY A 156 -13.42 24.55 -17.21
N ASP A 157 -13.35 23.25 -16.90
CA ASP A 157 -12.70 22.77 -15.68
C ASP A 157 -11.22 23.11 -15.68
N VAL A 158 -10.70 23.40 -14.49
CA VAL A 158 -9.30 23.79 -14.31
C VAL A 158 -8.46 22.57 -13.94
N LEU A 159 -7.41 22.33 -14.72
CA LEU A 159 -6.40 21.32 -14.41
C LEU A 159 -5.35 21.89 -13.47
N ILE A 160 -5.16 21.24 -12.32
CA ILE A 160 -4.15 21.63 -11.34
C ILE A 160 -3.00 20.61 -11.41
N GLY A 161 -1.79 21.09 -11.74
CA GLY A 161 -0.57 20.28 -11.75
C GLY A 161 0.16 20.39 -10.41
N MET A 162 0.62 19.28 -9.89
CA MET A 162 1.56 19.22 -8.77
C MET A 162 2.96 18.94 -9.30
N ALA A 163 3.97 19.68 -8.82
CA ALA A 163 5.36 19.45 -9.20
C ALA A 163 5.82 18.06 -8.76
N SER A 164 6.51 17.35 -9.65
CA SER A 164 7.13 16.08 -9.31
C SER A 164 8.37 16.28 -8.42
N THR A 165 8.60 15.36 -7.47
CA THR A 165 9.80 15.31 -6.64
C THR A 165 10.90 14.40 -7.20
N GLY A 166 10.69 13.82 -8.38
CA GLY A 166 11.61 12.92 -9.05
C GLY A 166 10.86 11.92 -9.93
N VAL A 167 11.51 10.80 -10.25
CA VAL A 167 10.88 9.67 -10.93
C VAL A 167 9.91 8.99 -9.96
N HIS A 168 8.65 8.80 -10.38
CA HIS A 168 7.61 8.23 -9.52
C HIS A 168 7.55 6.70 -9.60
N SER A 169 6.33 6.11 -9.57
CA SER A 169 6.15 4.69 -9.27
C SER A 169 6.48 3.75 -10.42
N ASN A 170 6.23 4.14 -11.67
CA ASN A 170 6.21 3.21 -12.82
C ASN A 170 7.36 3.43 -13.81
N GLY A 171 7.57 2.46 -14.69
CA GLY A 171 8.53 2.56 -15.78
C GLY A 171 9.98 2.28 -15.39
N PHE A 172 10.26 1.69 -14.23
CA PHE A 172 11.62 1.49 -13.73
C PHE A 172 12.45 0.47 -14.53
N SER A 173 11.84 -0.40 -15.32
CA SER A 173 12.59 -1.20 -16.30
C SER A 173 13.26 -0.32 -17.36
N LEU A 174 12.55 0.72 -17.82
CA LEU A 174 13.11 1.70 -18.76
C LEU A 174 14.10 2.63 -18.05
N VAL A 175 13.78 3.13 -16.87
CA VAL A 175 14.67 4.00 -16.07
C VAL A 175 16.03 3.33 -15.89
N ARG A 176 16.06 2.08 -15.42
CA ARG A 176 17.32 1.34 -15.27
C ARG A 176 18.08 1.17 -16.59
N LYS A 177 17.35 0.86 -17.67
CA LYS A 177 17.99 0.72 -19.00
C LYS A 177 18.60 2.01 -19.53
N VAL A 178 18.11 3.16 -19.10
CA VAL A 178 18.62 4.48 -19.55
C VAL A 178 19.82 4.93 -18.72
N PHE A 179 19.86 4.54 -17.44
CA PHE A 179 20.88 4.99 -16.48
C PHE A 179 21.92 3.92 -16.12
N ASP A 180 21.80 2.68 -16.60
CA ASP A 180 22.83 1.66 -16.57
C ASP A 180 23.78 1.88 -17.78
#